data_26bec56d77c13acc0b571c90ad20e03c
#
_entry.id   26bec56d77c13acc0b571c90ad20e03c
#
_cell.length_a   1.000
_cell.length_b   1.000
_cell.length_c   1.000
_cell.angle_alpha   90.00
_cell.angle_beta   90.00
_cell.angle_gamma   90.00
#
_symmetry.space_group_name_H-M   'P 1'
#
loop_
_entity.id
_entity.type
_entity.pdbx_description
1 polymer ?
#
loop_
_entity_poly.entity_id
_entity_poly.type
_entity_poly.pdbx_seq_one_letter_code
_entity_poly.pdbx_strand_id
1 'polypeptide(L)'
;LAGPVAGTYTLMTDNGFGAQNNSADTLLRLYAVRPDWKTAAGGSGTVSAVHFSTGAAQSSFNAASRITLSDPDRKLGYALQADFTHYYNNAANPLVDASIVSGRLLTGADLDTESARRDKNGNLWFGDEFGPFLVKTDASGKVLAREARLPGVVSPQSPYLGAGPATLGSSRGFEGMAVNPAGDRLYTLLEGTVTGDPARTLRINEFNVDTEAFTGAQWVYSLETAGTAIGELTAISNTEFLVIERNGATATGGGTPFKKIFKIDTTQLDANGRLVKTEVVDLMNIADPGDLNGDGSLVFTFPYVTIESVLIIDANTLLVINDNNYPGTGGRLLGVSDPTEFLRISLATPVPEPGTWALMAAGLLGLCRAARRHGA
;
A
#
# COMPACT_ATOMS: atom_id res chain seq x y z
N LEU A 1 -6.79 -3.04 1.70
CA LEU A 1 -7.70 -3.70 0.77
C LEU A 1 -9.13 -3.71 1.32
N ALA A 2 -10.14 -3.80 0.42
CA ALA A 2 -11.50 -4.16 0.84
C ALA A 2 -11.46 -5.55 1.50
N GLY A 3 -12.20 -5.69 2.60
CA GLY A 3 -12.32 -6.94 3.33
C GLY A 3 -13.33 -7.92 2.73
N PRO A 4 -13.58 -9.06 3.41
CA PRO A 4 -14.43 -10.13 2.88
C PRO A 4 -15.91 -9.76 2.76
N VAL A 5 -16.37 -8.77 3.49
CA VAL A 5 -17.76 -8.24 3.42
C VAL A 5 -17.74 -6.71 3.46
N ALA A 6 -18.80 -6.07 2.98
CA ALA A 6 -18.93 -4.62 2.99
C ALA A 6 -18.69 -4.02 4.39
N GLY A 7 -17.95 -2.92 4.46
CA GLY A 7 -17.59 -2.25 5.70
C GLY A 7 -16.47 -2.93 6.52
N THR A 8 -15.83 -3.96 5.96
CA THR A 8 -14.61 -4.55 6.52
C THR A 8 -13.41 -4.26 5.63
N TYR A 9 -12.22 -4.30 6.21
CA TYR A 9 -10.97 -4.02 5.52
C TYR A 9 -9.91 -5.04 5.87
N THR A 10 -8.97 -5.25 4.96
CA THR A 10 -7.77 -6.05 5.20
C THR A 10 -6.57 -5.12 5.28
N LEU A 11 -5.86 -5.18 6.38
CA LEU A 11 -4.61 -4.46 6.66
C LEU A 11 -3.44 -5.43 6.57
N MET A 12 -2.27 -4.92 6.25
CA MET A 12 -1.02 -5.65 6.18
C MET A 12 -0.07 -5.12 7.26
N THR A 13 0.80 -5.98 7.79
CA THR A 13 2.00 -5.53 8.48
C THR A 13 3.11 -5.33 7.44
N ASP A 14 3.94 -4.33 7.66
CA ASP A 14 5.24 -4.16 7.02
C ASP A 14 6.26 -5.18 7.54
N ASN A 15 7.57 -4.86 7.49
CA ASN A 15 8.61 -5.70 8.10
C ASN A 15 8.57 -5.72 9.63
N GLY A 16 7.95 -4.75 10.28
CA GLY A 16 7.69 -4.68 11.73
C GLY A 16 8.54 -3.70 12.51
N PHE A 17 9.84 -3.54 12.23
CA PHE A 17 10.74 -2.66 12.97
C PHE A 17 11.68 -1.84 12.08
N GLY A 18 11.41 -1.75 10.79
CA GLY A 18 12.06 -0.88 9.80
C GLY A 18 13.41 -1.38 9.27
N ALA A 19 13.95 -2.49 9.77
CA ALA A 19 15.19 -3.07 9.25
C ALA A 19 15.19 -4.59 9.32
N GLN A 20 15.89 -5.24 8.38
CA GLN A 20 16.02 -6.70 8.37
C GLN A 20 16.54 -7.24 9.70
N ASN A 21 17.51 -6.55 10.32
CA ASN A 21 18.22 -7.05 11.50
C ASN A 21 17.44 -6.92 12.81
N ASN A 22 16.32 -6.26 12.85
CA ASN A 22 15.46 -6.18 14.04
C ASN A 22 14.06 -6.76 13.79
N SER A 23 13.80 -7.30 12.59
CA SER A 23 12.48 -7.78 12.14
C SER A 23 12.47 -9.28 11.80
N ALA A 24 13.52 -10.00 12.15
CA ALA A 24 13.70 -11.41 11.75
C ALA A 24 12.69 -12.38 12.35
N ASP A 25 12.10 -12.05 13.48
CA ASP A 25 11.05 -12.82 14.16
C ASP A 25 9.64 -12.23 13.95
N THR A 26 9.52 -11.08 13.28
CA THR A 26 8.25 -10.47 12.94
C THR A 26 7.62 -11.20 11.75
N LEU A 27 6.45 -11.81 11.95
CA LEU A 27 5.76 -12.53 10.89
C LEU A 27 4.97 -11.58 10.00
N LEU A 28 5.12 -11.70 8.68
CA LEU A 28 4.34 -10.96 7.71
C LEU A 28 2.90 -11.47 7.67
N ARG A 29 1.94 -10.58 7.94
CA ARG A 29 0.55 -10.93 8.17
C ARG A 29 -0.41 -9.94 7.53
N LEU A 30 -1.60 -10.45 7.18
CA LEU A 30 -2.76 -9.63 6.87
C LEU A 30 -3.84 -9.88 7.92
N TYR A 31 -4.50 -8.80 8.36
CA TYR A 31 -5.57 -8.83 9.35
C TYR A 31 -6.86 -8.29 8.76
N ALA A 32 -7.98 -8.92 9.07
CA ALA A 32 -9.30 -8.41 8.71
C ALA A 32 -9.94 -7.65 9.89
N VAL A 33 -10.43 -6.45 9.60
CA VAL A 33 -10.93 -5.51 10.61
C VAL A 33 -12.26 -4.89 10.18
N ARG A 34 -13.01 -4.39 11.18
CA ARG A 34 -14.23 -3.58 11.00
C ARG A 34 -14.13 -2.34 11.87
N PRO A 35 -14.08 -1.13 11.28
CA PRO A 35 -14.23 0.11 12.02
C PRO A 35 -15.69 0.34 12.44
N ASP A 36 -15.88 0.85 13.65
CA ASP A 36 -17.11 1.50 14.11
C ASP A 36 -16.89 3.00 14.06
N TRP A 37 -17.37 3.63 12.99
CA TRP A 37 -17.03 5.00 12.65
C TRP A 37 -17.60 6.00 13.64
N LYS A 38 -16.74 6.84 14.24
CA LYS A 38 -17.19 8.02 14.98
C LYS A 38 -17.72 9.06 13.99
N THR A 39 -18.97 9.45 14.17
CA THR A 39 -19.67 10.44 13.35
C THR A 39 -20.47 11.39 14.25
N ALA A 40 -20.98 12.49 13.69
CA ALA A 40 -21.89 13.37 14.43
C ALA A 40 -23.17 12.65 14.93
N ALA A 41 -23.58 11.55 14.30
CA ALA A 41 -24.75 10.74 14.70
C ALA A 41 -24.40 9.65 15.72
N GLY A 42 -23.14 9.43 16.04
CA GLY A 42 -22.66 8.40 16.98
C GLY A 42 -21.54 7.53 16.41
N GLY A 43 -21.30 6.39 17.07
CA GLY A 43 -20.21 5.47 16.80
C GLY A 43 -19.07 5.61 17.80
N SER A 44 -18.33 4.53 18.07
CA SER A 44 -17.31 4.48 19.13
C SER A 44 -15.94 5.01 18.67
N GLY A 45 -15.67 5.04 17.36
CA GLY A 45 -14.35 5.32 16.82
C GLY A 45 -13.35 4.19 17.10
N THR A 46 -13.81 2.94 17.20
CA THR A 46 -12.96 1.78 17.46
C THR A 46 -12.85 0.88 16.24
N VAL A 47 -11.81 0.04 16.23
CA VAL A 47 -11.60 -0.98 15.19
C VAL A 47 -11.63 -2.36 15.86
N SER A 48 -12.44 -3.26 15.34
CA SER A 48 -12.59 -4.62 15.85
C SER A 48 -12.09 -5.66 14.85
N ALA A 49 -11.61 -6.80 15.37
CA ALA A 49 -11.24 -7.95 14.56
C ALA A 49 -12.46 -8.63 13.95
N VAL A 50 -12.33 -9.09 12.71
CA VAL A 50 -13.30 -9.97 12.05
C VAL A 50 -12.61 -11.19 11.47
N HIS A 51 -13.37 -12.26 11.26
CA HIS A 51 -12.85 -13.46 10.62
C HIS A 51 -12.36 -13.14 9.20
N PHE A 52 -11.12 -13.52 8.89
CA PHE A 52 -10.42 -13.10 7.68
C PHE A 52 -11.16 -13.43 6.37
N SER A 53 -11.84 -14.58 6.31
CA SER A 53 -12.52 -15.02 5.08
C SER A 53 -14.02 -14.74 5.07
N THR A 54 -14.68 -14.60 6.24
CA THR A 54 -16.14 -14.48 6.33
C THR A 54 -16.63 -13.13 6.82
N GLY A 55 -15.75 -12.30 7.40
CA GLY A 55 -16.13 -11.03 8.02
C GLY A 55 -16.95 -11.15 9.31
N ALA A 56 -17.14 -12.36 9.86
CA ALA A 56 -17.83 -12.57 11.12
C ALA A 56 -17.04 -11.93 12.28
N ALA A 57 -17.73 -11.27 13.21
CA ALA A 57 -17.12 -10.63 14.36
C ALA A 57 -16.26 -11.61 15.17
N GLN A 58 -15.09 -11.17 15.63
CA GLN A 58 -14.19 -11.87 16.52
C GLN A 58 -14.06 -11.09 17.83
N SER A 59 -13.92 -11.80 18.95
CA SER A 59 -13.75 -11.17 20.26
C SER A 59 -12.38 -10.53 20.46
N SER A 60 -11.39 -10.92 19.65
CA SER A 60 -10.02 -10.40 19.67
C SER A 60 -9.29 -10.71 18.36
N PHE A 61 -8.15 -10.08 18.14
CA PHE A 61 -7.22 -10.47 17.09
C PHE A 61 -6.62 -11.85 17.40
N ASN A 62 -6.91 -12.82 16.54
CA ASN A 62 -6.50 -14.22 16.70
C ASN A 62 -6.21 -14.87 15.34
N ALA A 63 -5.94 -16.17 15.30
CA ALA A 63 -5.63 -16.89 14.07
C ALA A 63 -6.78 -16.85 13.03
N ALA A 64 -8.04 -16.72 13.46
CA ALA A 64 -9.17 -16.63 12.54
C ALA A 64 -9.32 -15.24 11.90
N SER A 65 -8.74 -14.19 12.51
CA SER A 65 -8.78 -12.83 11.99
C SER A 65 -7.62 -12.47 11.07
N ARG A 66 -6.70 -13.40 10.79
CA ARG A 66 -5.49 -13.14 10.00
C ARG A 66 -5.09 -14.30 9.12
N ILE A 67 -4.25 -13.99 8.13
CA ILE A 67 -3.38 -14.95 7.45
C ILE A 67 -1.92 -14.58 7.71
N THR A 68 -1.03 -15.56 7.59
CA THR A 68 0.43 -15.37 7.68
C THR A 68 1.04 -15.81 6.36
N LEU A 69 1.93 -15.00 5.80
CA LEU A 69 2.62 -15.33 4.56
C LEU A 69 3.58 -16.49 4.77
N SER A 70 3.66 -17.38 3.78
CA SER A 70 4.52 -18.58 3.87
C SER A 70 4.94 -19.07 2.49
N ASP A 71 6.10 -19.74 2.43
CA ASP A 71 6.63 -20.36 1.21
C ASP A 71 6.93 -21.85 1.39
N PRO A 72 5.93 -22.70 1.73
CA PRO A 72 6.15 -24.12 1.99
C PRO A 72 6.66 -24.91 0.78
N ASP A 73 6.38 -24.43 -0.43
CA ASP A 73 6.79 -25.06 -1.69
C ASP A 73 8.14 -24.54 -2.20
N ARG A 74 8.83 -23.67 -1.46
CA ARG A 74 10.16 -23.11 -1.83
C ARG A 74 10.16 -22.45 -3.20
N LYS A 75 9.20 -21.56 -3.43
CA LYS A 75 9.03 -20.84 -4.70
C LYS A 75 9.96 -19.65 -4.82
N LEU A 76 10.20 -18.93 -3.71
CA LEU A 76 11.12 -17.80 -3.69
C LEU A 76 12.56 -18.23 -4.02
N GLY A 77 13.25 -17.42 -4.81
CA GLY A 77 14.53 -17.77 -5.41
C GLY A 77 15.75 -17.51 -4.53
N TYR A 78 15.56 -17.20 -3.25
CA TYR A 78 16.62 -16.91 -2.28
C TYR A 78 16.34 -17.58 -0.93
N ALA A 79 17.37 -17.62 -0.07
CA ALA A 79 17.26 -18.23 1.25
C ALA A 79 16.47 -17.31 2.20
N LEU A 80 15.53 -17.89 2.93
CA LEU A 80 14.68 -17.24 3.93
C LEU A 80 15.17 -17.50 5.34
N GLN A 81 14.67 -16.76 6.34
CA GLN A 81 14.97 -17.04 7.75
C GLN A 81 14.66 -18.49 8.12
N ALA A 82 13.63 -19.08 7.55
CA ALA A 82 13.26 -20.49 7.72
C ALA A 82 14.31 -21.50 7.22
N ASP A 83 15.28 -21.08 6.42
CA ASP A 83 16.36 -21.94 5.90
C ASP A 83 17.60 -21.96 6.79
N PHE A 84 17.64 -21.14 7.83
CA PHE A 84 18.78 -21.01 8.73
C PHE A 84 18.48 -21.59 10.12
N THR A 85 19.52 -22.02 10.82
CA THR A 85 19.41 -22.47 12.22
C THR A 85 19.30 -21.29 13.18
N HIS A 86 20.03 -20.23 12.91
CA HIS A 86 20.03 -18.99 13.69
C HIS A 86 19.55 -17.84 12.82
N TYR A 87 18.93 -16.82 13.44
CA TYR A 87 18.54 -15.62 12.69
C TYR A 87 19.76 -15.01 11.99
N TYR A 88 19.56 -14.55 10.76
CA TYR A 88 20.60 -14.03 9.85
C TYR A 88 21.77 -14.98 9.56
N ASN A 89 21.57 -16.29 9.74
CA ASN A 89 22.64 -17.29 9.60
C ASN A 89 23.88 -16.98 10.46
N ASN A 90 23.67 -16.44 11.66
CA ASN A 90 24.72 -16.03 12.59
C ASN A 90 24.55 -16.77 13.93
N ALA A 91 25.53 -17.60 14.28
CA ALA A 91 25.52 -18.41 15.50
C ALA A 91 25.49 -17.58 16.81
N ALA A 92 25.80 -16.29 16.78
CA ALA A 92 25.64 -15.41 17.94
C ALA A 92 24.18 -14.98 18.19
N ASN A 93 23.31 -15.15 17.20
CA ASN A 93 21.90 -14.84 17.32
C ASN A 93 21.08 -16.01 17.87
N PRO A 94 19.88 -15.78 18.41
CA PRO A 94 18.96 -16.84 18.82
C PRO A 94 18.67 -17.83 17.68
N LEU A 95 18.23 -19.02 18.05
CA LEU A 95 17.69 -20.00 17.10
C LEU A 95 16.44 -19.42 16.42
N VAL A 96 16.26 -19.72 15.14
CA VAL A 96 15.01 -19.39 14.44
C VAL A 96 13.87 -20.17 15.09
N ASP A 97 12.74 -19.50 15.33
CA ASP A 97 11.57 -20.14 15.94
C ASP A 97 11.11 -21.36 15.14
N ALA A 98 10.80 -22.44 15.84
CA ALA A 98 10.43 -23.70 15.22
C ALA A 98 9.19 -23.60 14.32
N SER A 99 8.26 -22.69 14.60
CA SER A 99 7.09 -22.44 13.75
C SER A 99 7.45 -21.77 12.43
N ILE A 100 8.43 -20.86 12.43
CA ILE A 100 8.97 -20.24 11.22
C ILE A 100 9.59 -21.31 10.32
N VAL A 101 10.44 -22.18 10.91
CA VAL A 101 11.11 -23.25 10.16
C VAL A 101 10.10 -24.25 9.58
N SER A 102 9.20 -24.79 10.43
CA SER A 102 8.26 -25.84 10.02
C SER A 102 7.19 -25.37 9.04
N GLY A 103 6.72 -24.13 9.21
CA GLY A 103 5.73 -23.51 8.31
C GLY A 103 6.32 -22.78 7.13
N ARG A 104 7.66 -22.60 7.07
CA ARG A 104 8.35 -21.68 6.15
C ARG A 104 7.65 -20.34 6.11
N LEU A 105 7.36 -19.79 7.31
CA LEU A 105 6.68 -18.51 7.45
C LEU A 105 7.64 -17.39 7.03
N LEU A 106 7.09 -16.39 6.33
CA LEU A 106 7.86 -15.21 5.93
C LEU A 106 7.93 -14.21 7.08
N THR A 107 9.10 -13.60 7.21
CA THR A 107 9.41 -12.62 8.26
C THR A 107 9.80 -11.28 7.67
N GLY A 108 9.82 -10.24 8.49
CA GLY A 108 10.27 -8.91 8.10
C GLY A 108 11.76 -8.81 7.75
N ALA A 109 12.54 -9.88 7.93
CA ALA A 109 13.89 -9.96 7.37
C ALA A 109 13.91 -10.52 5.94
N ASP A 110 12.87 -11.27 5.56
CA ASP A 110 12.73 -11.86 4.22
C ASP A 110 12.20 -10.85 3.20
N LEU A 111 11.26 -10.01 3.62
CA LEU A 111 10.59 -8.99 2.81
C LEU A 111 10.24 -7.77 3.67
N ASP A 112 10.21 -6.62 3.03
CA ASP A 112 9.66 -5.35 3.50
C ASP A 112 8.41 -5.05 2.68
N THR A 113 7.26 -5.58 3.14
CA THR A 113 6.02 -5.51 2.37
C THR A 113 5.31 -4.20 2.63
N GLU A 114 5.21 -3.31 1.62
CA GLU A 114 4.61 -1.97 1.76
C GLU A 114 3.29 -1.83 1.02
N SER A 115 2.99 -2.71 0.10
CA SER A 115 1.73 -2.68 -0.63
C SER A 115 1.17 -4.06 -0.90
N ALA A 116 -0.17 -4.15 -0.98
CA ALA A 116 -0.87 -5.39 -1.32
C ALA A 116 -2.04 -5.12 -2.28
N ARG A 117 -2.23 -5.99 -3.27
CA ARG A 117 -3.38 -5.92 -4.20
C ARG A 117 -3.88 -7.31 -4.53
N ARG A 118 -5.17 -7.38 -4.86
CA ARG A 118 -5.82 -8.62 -5.32
C ARG A 118 -6.01 -8.57 -6.82
N ASP A 119 -5.54 -9.60 -7.53
CA ASP A 119 -5.72 -9.72 -8.97
C ASP A 119 -7.12 -10.28 -9.34
N LYS A 120 -7.42 -10.32 -10.65
CA LYS A 120 -8.68 -10.87 -11.20
C LYS A 120 -8.92 -12.34 -10.88
N ASN A 121 -7.86 -13.09 -10.53
CA ASN A 121 -7.92 -14.50 -10.18
C ASN A 121 -8.08 -14.73 -8.68
N GLY A 122 -8.08 -13.64 -7.88
CA GLY A 122 -8.19 -13.68 -6.42
C GLY A 122 -6.86 -13.89 -5.70
N ASN A 123 -5.73 -13.95 -6.41
CA ASN A 123 -4.42 -14.01 -5.79
C ASN A 123 -4.04 -12.64 -5.20
N LEU A 124 -3.19 -12.68 -4.18
CA LEU A 124 -2.61 -11.49 -3.58
C LEU A 124 -1.22 -11.25 -4.16
N TRP A 125 -0.94 -9.98 -4.42
CA TRP A 125 0.37 -9.50 -4.83
C TRP A 125 0.87 -8.50 -3.80
N PHE A 126 2.14 -8.66 -3.42
CA PHE A 126 2.83 -7.80 -2.44
C PHE A 126 3.97 -7.09 -3.12
N GLY A 127 4.05 -5.77 -2.91
CA GLY A 127 5.21 -4.96 -3.26
C GLY A 127 6.19 -4.97 -2.10
N ASP A 128 7.46 -5.20 -2.41
CA ASP A 128 8.56 -5.33 -1.46
C ASP A 128 9.63 -4.26 -1.71
N GLU A 129 10.20 -3.71 -0.65
CA GLU A 129 11.23 -2.69 -0.73
C GLU A 129 12.66 -3.24 -0.79
N PHE A 130 12.89 -4.43 -0.26
CA PHE A 130 14.24 -4.99 -0.20
C PHE A 130 14.77 -5.46 -1.55
N GLY A 131 13.89 -5.82 -2.48
CA GLY A 131 14.28 -6.26 -3.82
C GLY A 131 14.66 -5.15 -4.80
N PRO A 132 13.74 -4.30 -5.31
CA PRO A 132 12.28 -4.41 -5.15
C PRO A 132 11.70 -5.61 -5.89
N PHE A 133 10.74 -6.29 -5.24
CA PHE A 133 10.07 -7.49 -5.76
C PHE A 133 8.56 -7.31 -5.81
N LEU A 134 7.91 -8.08 -6.70
CA LEU A 134 6.50 -8.45 -6.56
C LEU A 134 6.42 -9.91 -6.15
N VAL A 135 5.75 -10.19 -5.04
CA VAL A 135 5.54 -11.55 -4.52
C VAL A 135 4.06 -11.91 -4.66
N LYS A 136 3.79 -13.04 -5.32
CA LYS A 136 2.45 -13.57 -5.55
C LYS A 136 2.11 -14.66 -4.54
N THR A 137 0.93 -14.55 -3.91
CA THR A 137 0.39 -15.61 -3.04
C THR A 137 -1.03 -15.97 -3.44
N ASP A 138 -1.52 -17.12 -2.95
CA ASP A 138 -2.95 -17.39 -2.93
C ASP A 138 -3.66 -16.57 -1.83
N ALA A 139 -4.98 -16.73 -1.74
CA ALA A 139 -5.80 -16.02 -0.74
C ALA A 139 -5.50 -16.43 0.72
N SER A 140 -4.73 -17.50 0.95
CA SER A 140 -4.30 -17.94 2.28
C SER A 140 -2.92 -17.40 2.67
N GLY A 141 -2.23 -16.70 1.76
CA GLY A 141 -0.89 -16.16 1.98
C GLY A 141 0.25 -17.13 1.60
N LYS A 142 -0.06 -18.23 0.92
CA LYS A 142 0.94 -19.17 0.42
C LYS A 142 1.54 -18.67 -0.89
N VAL A 143 2.87 -18.54 -0.96
CA VAL A 143 3.60 -18.12 -2.17
C VAL A 143 3.36 -19.11 -3.32
N LEU A 144 3.03 -18.57 -4.49
CA LEU A 144 2.66 -19.37 -5.68
C LEU A 144 3.76 -19.44 -6.72
N ALA A 145 4.61 -18.42 -6.81
CA ALA A 145 5.62 -18.28 -7.86
C ALA A 145 6.89 -17.66 -7.30
N ARG A 146 7.96 -17.71 -8.08
CA ARG A 146 9.17 -16.94 -7.81
C ARG A 146 8.84 -15.44 -7.84
N GLU A 147 9.53 -14.66 -7.00
CA GLU A 147 9.42 -13.21 -6.99
C GLU A 147 9.71 -12.59 -8.38
N ALA A 148 8.90 -11.62 -8.78
CA ALA A 148 9.15 -10.83 -9.98
C ALA A 148 10.00 -9.62 -9.63
N ARG A 149 11.20 -9.54 -10.19
CA ARG A 149 12.17 -8.46 -9.95
C ARG A 149 12.01 -7.33 -10.95
N LEU A 150 12.09 -6.08 -10.51
CA LEU A 150 12.13 -4.94 -11.44
C LEU A 150 13.45 -4.95 -12.22
N PRO A 151 13.43 -5.04 -13.56
CA PRO A 151 14.64 -5.06 -14.35
C PRO A 151 15.53 -3.82 -14.16
N GLY A 152 16.82 -4.01 -13.91
CA GLY A 152 17.80 -2.93 -13.78
C GLY A 152 17.71 -2.10 -12.49
N VAL A 153 16.88 -2.51 -11.53
CA VAL A 153 16.75 -1.82 -10.23
C VAL A 153 17.02 -2.83 -9.11
N VAL A 154 17.85 -2.42 -8.14
CA VAL A 154 18.23 -3.28 -7.02
C VAL A 154 18.53 -2.44 -5.78
N SER A 155 17.94 -2.86 -4.65
CA SER A 155 18.17 -2.28 -3.32
C SER A 155 19.44 -2.84 -2.66
N PRO A 156 20.02 -2.15 -1.66
CA PRO A 156 21.16 -2.66 -0.90
C PRO A 156 20.87 -3.97 -0.17
N GLN A 157 19.60 -4.20 0.25
CA GLN A 157 19.16 -5.39 0.97
C GLN A 157 18.86 -6.58 0.04
N SER A 158 18.86 -6.35 -1.28
CA SER A 158 18.46 -7.40 -2.23
C SER A 158 19.42 -8.59 -2.20
N PRO A 159 18.89 -9.83 -2.09
CA PRO A 159 19.71 -11.04 -2.20
C PRO A 159 20.35 -11.19 -3.59
N TYR A 160 19.95 -10.36 -4.56
CA TYR A 160 20.48 -10.34 -5.93
C TYR A 160 21.43 -9.19 -6.23
N LEU A 161 21.82 -8.42 -5.22
CA LEU A 161 22.73 -7.26 -5.41
C LEU A 161 24.07 -7.67 -6.05
N GLY A 162 24.61 -8.84 -5.70
CA GLY A 162 25.89 -9.30 -6.23
C GLY A 162 27.05 -8.40 -5.79
N ALA A 163 28.07 -8.26 -6.65
CA ALA A 163 29.24 -7.42 -6.39
C ALA A 163 29.10 -5.97 -6.89
N GLY A 164 27.99 -5.63 -7.55
CA GLY A 164 27.72 -4.29 -8.06
C GLY A 164 27.15 -3.34 -7.01
N PRO A 165 27.11 -2.04 -7.29
CA PRO A 165 26.42 -1.08 -6.41
C PRO A 165 24.91 -1.24 -6.54
N ALA A 166 24.19 -0.95 -5.45
CA ALA A 166 22.75 -0.79 -5.49
C ALA A 166 22.37 0.42 -6.36
N THR A 167 21.20 0.35 -6.99
CA THR A 167 20.64 1.45 -7.79
C THR A 167 19.56 2.24 -7.06
N LEU A 168 19.14 1.73 -5.90
CA LEU A 168 18.23 2.42 -4.95
C LEU A 168 18.91 2.67 -3.61
N GLY A 169 18.33 3.53 -2.80
CA GLY A 169 18.59 3.59 -1.36
C GLY A 169 18.05 2.38 -0.62
N SER A 170 18.42 2.24 0.65
CA SER A 170 17.92 1.21 1.56
C SER A 170 16.45 1.46 1.86
N SER A 171 15.61 0.41 1.82
CA SER A 171 14.15 0.49 2.00
C SER A 171 13.56 1.65 1.18
N ARG A 172 13.64 1.54 -0.15
CA ARG A 172 13.16 2.53 -1.12
C ARG A 172 12.58 1.87 -2.36
N GLY A 173 12.12 0.62 -2.20
CA GLY A 173 11.56 -0.17 -3.28
C GLY A 173 10.09 0.13 -3.57
N PHE A 174 9.24 -0.89 -3.60
CA PHE A 174 7.83 -0.77 -3.97
C PHE A 174 6.95 -0.38 -2.78
N GLU A 175 6.92 0.89 -2.43
CA GLU A 175 6.03 1.49 -1.43
C GLU A 175 4.57 1.47 -1.91
N GLY A 176 4.30 2.03 -3.08
CA GLY A 176 2.97 2.11 -3.65
C GLY A 176 2.70 1.06 -4.72
N MET A 177 1.49 0.51 -4.74
CA MET A 177 1.06 -0.38 -5.81
C MET A 177 -0.43 -0.24 -6.10
N ALA A 178 -0.80 -0.05 -7.37
CA ALA A 178 -2.18 -0.07 -7.83
C ALA A 178 -2.48 -1.34 -8.63
N VAL A 179 -3.74 -1.76 -8.61
CA VAL A 179 -4.28 -2.74 -9.57
C VAL A 179 -5.36 -2.05 -10.40
N ASN A 180 -5.35 -2.25 -11.71
CA ASN A 180 -6.38 -1.67 -12.57
C ASN A 180 -7.76 -2.31 -12.31
N PRO A 181 -8.87 -1.67 -12.76
CA PRO A 181 -10.22 -2.21 -12.54
C PRO A 181 -10.46 -3.62 -13.11
N ALA A 182 -9.73 -4.01 -14.15
CA ALA A 182 -9.80 -5.35 -14.73
C ALA A 182 -9.06 -6.41 -13.90
N GLY A 183 -8.16 -5.99 -12.99
CA GLY A 183 -7.35 -6.89 -12.15
C GLY A 183 -6.24 -7.62 -12.90
N ASP A 184 -5.87 -7.16 -14.10
CA ASP A 184 -4.90 -7.81 -14.98
C ASP A 184 -3.59 -7.02 -15.14
N ARG A 185 -3.51 -5.81 -14.56
CA ARG A 185 -2.30 -4.97 -14.52
C ARG A 185 -2.06 -4.47 -13.11
N LEU A 186 -0.79 -4.54 -12.68
CA LEU A 186 -0.30 -3.85 -11.51
C LEU A 186 0.58 -2.69 -11.94
N TYR A 187 0.55 -1.62 -11.15
CA TYR A 187 1.38 -0.45 -11.31
C TYR A 187 2.14 -0.26 -10.00
N THR A 188 3.46 -0.40 -10.04
CA THR A 188 4.32 -0.27 -8.85
C THR A 188 4.98 1.10 -8.84
N LEU A 189 4.98 1.77 -7.70
CA LEU A 189 5.63 3.07 -7.49
C LEU A 189 6.79 2.90 -6.50
N LEU A 190 8.00 3.22 -6.95
CA LEU A 190 9.19 3.22 -6.10
C LEU A 190 9.16 4.41 -5.12
N GLU A 191 9.58 4.20 -3.87
CA GLU A 191 9.78 5.30 -2.91
C GLU A 191 11.08 6.07 -3.20
N GLY A 192 12.08 5.39 -3.75
CA GLY A 192 13.38 5.98 -4.03
C GLY A 192 13.62 6.41 -5.47
N THR A 193 14.39 7.50 -5.64
CA THR A 193 14.96 7.87 -6.95
C THR A 193 16.00 6.85 -7.34
N VAL A 194 15.89 6.28 -8.54
CA VAL A 194 16.88 5.34 -9.08
C VAL A 194 18.15 6.10 -9.46
N THR A 195 19.31 5.53 -9.17
CA THR A 195 20.61 6.12 -9.51
C THR A 195 20.69 6.44 -11.02
N GLY A 196 20.97 7.69 -11.34
CA GLY A 196 21.03 8.21 -12.72
C GLY A 196 19.74 8.90 -13.18
N ASP A 197 18.63 8.74 -12.47
CA ASP A 197 17.42 9.52 -12.74
C ASP A 197 17.54 10.96 -12.20
N PRO A 198 16.77 11.90 -12.74
CA PRO A 198 16.69 13.24 -12.17
C PRO A 198 16.30 13.20 -10.69
N ALA A 199 16.91 14.06 -9.88
CA ALA A 199 16.63 14.12 -8.46
C ALA A 199 15.13 14.34 -8.20
N ARG A 200 14.60 13.70 -7.13
CA ARG A 200 13.19 13.81 -6.69
C ARG A 200 12.19 13.25 -7.71
N THR A 201 12.63 12.36 -8.60
CA THR A 201 11.73 11.61 -9.47
C THR A 201 11.65 10.17 -9.05
N LEU A 202 10.45 9.60 -9.16
CA LEU A 202 10.12 8.23 -8.81
C LEU A 202 9.54 7.52 -10.03
N ARG A 203 9.81 6.23 -10.18
CA ARG A 203 9.31 5.45 -11.31
C ARG A 203 8.02 4.74 -10.94
N ILE A 204 7.00 4.87 -11.82
CA ILE A 204 5.85 3.96 -11.85
C ILE A 204 6.11 2.96 -12.96
N ASN A 205 5.99 1.65 -12.68
CA ASN A 205 6.24 0.59 -13.65
C ASN A 205 5.00 -0.29 -13.79
N GLU A 206 4.65 -0.67 -15.02
CA GLU A 206 3.54 -1.57 -15.29
C GLU A 206 3.98 -3.04 -15.29
N PHE A 207 3.18 -3.87 -14.62
CA PHE A 207 3.34 -5.31 -14.57
C PHE A 207 2.08 -6.01 -15.09
N ASN A 208 2.25 -7.02 -15.94
CA ASN A 208 1.17 -7.81 -16.49
C ASN A 208 0.97 -9.07 -15.63
N VAL A 209 -0.23 -9.21 -15.05
CA VAL A 209 -0.59 -10.32 -14.17
C VAL A 209 -0.63 -11.66 -14.90
N ASP A 210 -1.06 -11.69 -16.17
CA ASP A 210 -1.21 -12.94 -16.95
C ASP A 210 0.13 -13.51 -17.38
N THR A 211 1.09 -12.65 -17.72
CA THR A 211 2.45 -13.07 -18.12
C THR A 211 3.43 -13.08 -16.97
N GLU A 212 3.02 -12.57 -15.79
CA GLU A 212 3.84 -12.42 -14.59
C GLU A 212 5.17 -11.69 -14.87
N ALA A 213 5.10 -10.61 -15.66
CA ALA A 213 6.27 -9.87 -16.10
C ALA A 213 6.02 -8.36 -16.18
N PHE A 214 7.06 -7.56 -15.89
CA PHE A 214 7.04 -6.13 -16.19
C PHE A 214 6.96 -5.92 -17.70
N THR A 215 6.06 -5.02 -18.13
CA THR A 215 5.79 -4.77 -19.55
C THR A 215 6.85 -3.88 -20.21
N GLY A 216 7.64 -3.18 -19.40
CA GLY A 216 8.55 -2.13 -19.83
C GLY A 216 7.91 -0.74 -19.92
N ALA A 217 6.58 -0.63 -19.80
CA ALA A 217 5.93 0.67 -19.65
C ALA A 217 6.30 1.31 -18.32
N GLN A 218 6.70 2.58 -18.38
CA GLN A 218 7.20 3.34 -17.24
C GLN A 218 6.77 4.79 -17.33
N TRP A 219 6.46 5.38 -16.17
CA TRP A 219 6.15 6.82 -16.02
C TRP A 219 6.98 7.41 -14.90
N VAL A 220 7.18 8.72 -14.97
CA VAL A 220 7.96 9.48 -14.00
C VAL A 220 7.06 10.37 -13.17
N TYR A 221 7.01 10.10 -11.87
CA TYR A 221 6.38 10.95 -10.86
C TYR A 221 7.43 11.89 -10.26
N SER A 222 7.11 13.18 -10.12
CA SER A 222 8.00 14.16 -9.49
C SER A 222 7.46 14.60 -8.15
N LEU A 223 8.27 14.49 -7.09
CA LEU A 223 7.91 15.00 -5.76
C LEU A 223 7.84 16.52 -5.76
N GLU A 224 6.85 17.08 -5.03
CA GLU A 224 6.77 18.50 -4.71
C GLU A 224 7.97 18.94 -3.87
N THR A 225 8.27 20.25 -3.88
CA THR A 225 9.44 20.77 -3.13
C THR A 225 9.37 20.40 -1.64
N ALA A 226 8.18 20.39 -1.04
CA ALA A 226 7.96 20.06 0.36
C ALA A 226 7.80 18.53 0.61
N GLY A 227 7.44 17.74 -0.41
CA GLY A 227 7.32 16.29 -0.31
C GLY A 227 8.71 15.61 -0.35
N THR A 228 8.91 14.55 0.38
CA THR A 228 10.19 13.80 0.42
C THR A 228 10.01 12.31 0.14
N ALA A 229 8.77 11.82 0.19
CA ALA A 229 8.41 10.43 -0.01
C ALA A 229 6.96 10.33 -0.51
N ILE A 230 6.60 9.15 -0.94
CA ILE A 230 5.20 8.76 -1.20
C ILE A 230 4.76 7.75 -0.13
N GLY A 231 3.49 7.40 -0.09
CA GLY A 231 2.99 6.38 0.83
C GLY A 231 2.02 5.39 0.18
N GLU A 232 1.48 5.67 -1.01
CA GLU A 232 0.59 4.72 -1.69
C GLU A 232 0.32 5.15 -3.14
N LEU A 233 -0.07 4.17 -3.96
CA LEU A 233 -0.62 4.36 -5.30
C LEU A 233 -1.93 3.57 -5.42
N THR A 234 -3.05 4.22 -5.77
CA THR A 234 -4.35 3.56 -5.93
C THR A 234 -5.00 3.92 -7.25
N ALA A 235 -5.46 2.93 -8.01
CA ALA A 235 -6.07 3.16 -9.32
C ALA A 235 -7.50 3.70 -9.21
N ILE A 236 -7.80 4.73 -10.00
CA ILE A 236 -9.15 5.21 -10.31
C ILE A 236 -9.64 4.52 -11.59
N SER A 237 -8.76 4.41 -12.58
CA SER A 237 -9.03 3.79 -13.87
C SER A 237 -7.78 3.05 -14.38
N ASN A 238 -7.73 2.74 -15.68
CA ASN A 238 -6.52 2.19 -16.30
C ASN A 238 -5.39 3.22 -16.45
N THR A 239 -5.69 4.51 -16.37
CA THR A 239 -4.72 5.60 -16.62
C THR A 239 -4.66 6.61 -15.49
N GLU A 240 -5.70 6.71 -14.65
CA GLU A 240 -5.77 7.66 -13.55
C GLU A 240 -5.52 6.98 -12.20
N PHE A 241 -4.74 7.64 -11.35
CA PHE A 241 -4.34 7.12 -10.04
C PHE A 241 -4.34 8.21 -8.98
N LEU A 242 -4.53 7.81 -7.72
CA LEU A 242 -4.23 8.61 -6.54
C LEU A 242 -2.85 8.24 -6.00
N VAL A 243 -2.09 9.25 -5.58
CA VAL A 243 -0.79 9.11 -4.93
C VAL A 243 -0.83 9.87 -3.62
N ILE A 244 -0.45 9.23 -2.51
CA ILE A 244 -0.12 9.93 -1.27
C ILE A 244 1.30 10.44 -1.39
N GLU A 245 1.50 11.74 -1.21
CA GLU A 245 2.83 12.36 -1.12
C GLU A 245 3.00 13.02 0.26
N ARG A 246 4.11 12.75 0.92
CA ARG A 246 4.35 13.13 2.31
C ARG A 246 5.79 13.60 2.56
N ASN A 247 6.00 14.19 3.73
CA ASN A 247 7.32 14.37 4.34
C ASN A 247 7.32 13.80 5.76
N GLY A 248 8.49 13.72 6.40
CA GLY A 248 8.63 13.21 7.76
C GLY A 248 8.24 14.19 8.88
N ALA A 249 7.84 15.43 8.56
CA ALA A 249 7.42 16.39 9.58
C ALA A 249 6.05 16.01 10.17
N THR A 250 5.83 16.31 11.44
CA THR A 250 4.62 15.99 12.21
C THR A 250 4.12 17.21 12.99
N ALA A 251 2.98 17.11 13.69
CA ALA A 251 2.50 18.18 14.56
C ALA A 251 3.41 18.42 15.76
N THR A 252 4.13 17.40 16.22
CA THR A 252 5.03 17.47 17.40
C THR A 252 6.51 17.56 17.04
N GLY A 253 6.86 17.23 15.80
CA GLY A 253 8.23 17.25 15.28
C GLY A 253 8.60 18.58 14.63
N GLY A 254 9.86 18.72 14.24
CA GLY A 254 10.34 19.92 13.54
C GLY A 254 9.90 19.96 12.07
N GLY A 255 9.71 21.18 11.55
CA GLY A 255 9.34 21.42 10.16
C GLY A 255 7.83 21.59 9.94
N THR A 256 7.45 21.86 8.70
CA THR A 256 6.05 21.98 8.29
C THR A 256 5.57 20.66 7.70
N PRO A 257 4.54 20.03 8.28
CA PRO A 257 3.97 18.82 7.71
C PRO A 257 3.45 19.08 6.30
N PHE A 258 3.81 18.16 5.38
CA PHE A 258 3.29 18.12 4.02
C PHE A 258 2.71 16.72 3.81
N LYS A 259 1.38 16.63 3.71
CA LYS A 259 0.63 15.38 3.59
C LYS A 259 -0.50 15.61 2.61
N LYS A 260 -0.36 15.14 1.36
CA LYS A 260 -1.32 15.41 0.31
C LYS A 260 -1.65 14.17 -0.52
N ILE A 261 -2.85 14.15 -1.06
CA ILE A 261 -3.27 13.17 -2.06
C ILE A 261 -3.36 13.90 -3.40
N PHE A 262 -2.59 13.42 -4.37
CA PHE A 262 -2.63 13.91 -5.74
C PHE A 262 -3.30 12.91 -6.66
N LYS A 263 -4.02 13.42 -7.66
CA LYS A 263 -4.43 12.65 -8.83
C LYS A 263 -3.41 12.84 -9.93
N ILE A 264 -3.07 11.75 -10.61
CA ILE A 264 -2.24 11.70 -11.82
C ILE A 264 -2.97 10.96 -12.93
N ASP A 265 -2.61 11.26 -14.18
CA ASP A 265 -3.08 10.54 -15.37
C ASP A 265 -1.86 10.20 -16.24
N THR A 266 -1.65 8.92 -16.53
CA THR A 266 -0.52 8.43 -17.32
C THR A 266 -0.53 8.92 -18.78
N THR A 267 -1.62 9.50 -19.22
CA THR A 267 -1.75 10.15 -20.55
C THR A 267 -1.38 11.63 -20.53
N GLN A 268 -1.19 12.23 -19.35
CA GLN A 268 -0.92 13.66 -19.17
C GLN A 268 0.51 13.87 -18.66
N LEU A 269 1.38 14.28 -19.58
CA LEU A 269 2.79 14.53 -19.28
C LEU A 269 3.13 16.02 -19.45
N ASP A 270 4.02 16.53 -18.60
CA ASP A 270 4.61 17.85 -18.75
C ASP A 270 5.65 17.89 -19.90
N ALA A 271 6.22 19.06 -20.16
CA ALA A 271 7.24 19.25 -21.19
C ALA A 271 8.55 18.44 -20.95
N ASN A 272 8.76 17.91 -19.73
CA ASN A 272 9.89 17.08 -19.36
C ASN A 272 9.54 15.57 -19.34
N GLY A 273 8.35 15.19 -19.81
CA GLY A 273 7.88 13.81 -19.81
C GLY A 273 7.48 13.29 -18.43
N ARG A 274 7.16 14.15 -17.46
CA ARG A 274 6.75 13.81 -16.12
C ARG A 274 5.23 13.88 -15.99
N LEU A 275 4.66 13.05 -15.13
CA LEU A 275 3.23 13.05 -14.84
C LEU A 275 2.76 14.40 -14.28
N VAL A 276 1.69 14.93 -14.86
CA VAL A 276 0.99 16.10 -14.33
C VAL A 276 0.17 15.68 -13.11
N LYS A 277 0.24 16.49 -12.04
CA LYS A 277 -0.47 16.23 -10.77
C LYS A 277 -1.57 17.25 -10.54
N THR A 278 -2.66 16.80 -9.95
CA THR A 278 -3.72 17.66 -9.41
C THR A 278 -3.97 17.30 -7.96
N GLU A 279 -3.90 18.27 -7.06
CA GLU A 279 -4.22 18.06 -5.64
C GLU A 279 -5.70 17.70 -5.48
N VAL A 280 -5.96 16.63 -4.72
CA VAL A 280 -7.31 16.16 -4.39
C VAL A 280 -7.64 16.48 -2.93
N VAL A 281 -6.70 16.21 -2.02
CA VAL A 281 -6.87 16.45 -0.58
C VAL A 281 -5.56 16.96 0.01
N ASP A 282 -5.64 18.01 0.82
CA ASP A 282 -4.61 18.37 1.79
C ASP A 282 -4.99 17.76 3.16
N LEU A 283 -4.25 16.72 3.58
CA LEU A 283 -4.52 16.00 4.82
C LEU A 283 -4.19 16.82 6.07
N MET A 284 -3.56 17.99 5.89
CA MET A 284 -3.34 18.97 6.95
C MET A 284 -4.43 20.03 7.01
N ASN A 285 -5.45 19.96 6.14
CA ASN A 285 -6.52 20.97 6.05
C ASN A 285 -7.85 20.33 5.66
N ILE A 286 -8.36 19.42 6.48
CA ILE A 286 -9.63 18.74 6.25
C ILE A 286 -10.73 19.43 7.04
N ALA A 287 -11.84 19.79 6.38
CA ALA A 287 -12.98 20.40 7.07
C ALA A 287 -13.60 19.40 8.08
N ASP A 288 -13.72 19.81 9.34
CA ASP A 288 -14.38 19.06 10.42
C ASP A 288 -15.41 19.93 11.13
N PRO A 289 -16.55 20.25 10.48
CA PRO A 289 -17.57 21.14 11.06
C PRO A 289 -18.24 20.55 12.32
N GLY A 290 -18.06 19.25 12.55
CA GLY A 290 -18.61 18.56 13.73
C GLY A 290 -17.63 18.39 14.87
N ASP A 291 -16.38 18.86 14.73
CA ASP A 291 -15.30 18.68 15.72
C ASP A 291 -15.27 17.21 16.22
N LEU A 292 -15.15 16.29 15.28
CA LEU A 292 -15.28 14.85 15.56
C LEU A 292 -14.14 14.32 16.43
N ASN A 293 -12.95 14.95 16.36
CA ASN A 293 -11.82 14.61 17.23
C ASN A 293 -11.91 15.29 18.62
N GLY A 294 -12.76 16.33 18.78
CA GLY A 294 -13.00 17.02 20.05
C GLY A 294 -11.87 17.95 20.47
N ASP A 295 -11.10 18.50 19.51
CA ASP A 295 -10.00 19.43 19.79
C ASP A 295 -10.43 20.91 19.78
N GLY A 296 -11.69 21.19 19.46
CA GLY A 296 -12.25 22.54 19.36
C GLY A 296 -11.97 23.24 18.04
N SER A 297 -11.37 22.56 17.06
CA SER A 297 -11.06 23.07 15.73
C SER A 297 -12.12 22.63 14.72
N LEU A 298 -12.39 23.48 13.73
CA LEU A 298 -13.20 23.12 12.56
C LEU A 298 -12.35 22.58 11.40
N VAL A 299 -11.05 22.41 11.65
CA VAL A 299 -10.08 21.83 10.71
C VAL A 299 -9.42 20.63 11.36
N PHE A 300 -9.61 19.47 10.78
CA PHE A 300 -8.91 18.26 11.17
C PHE A 300 -7.58 18.15 10.43
N THR A 301 -6.54 17.73 11.14
CA THR A 301 -5.21 17.45 10.57
C THR A 301 -4.84 15.98 10.74
N PHE A 302 -4.09 15.44 9.79
CA PHE A 302 -3.58 14.06 9.79
C PHE A 302 -2.05 14.07 9.78
N PRO A 303 -1.39 14.42 10.92
CA PRO A 303 0.00 14.85 10.97
C PRO A 303 1.00 13.72 11.23
N TYR A 304 0.70 12.49 10.86
CA TYR A 304 1.58 11.34 11.11
C TYR A 304 2.83 11.35 10.23
N VAL A 305 3.89 10.69 10.68
CA VAL A 305 5.15 10.55 9.90
C VAL A 305 4.84 9.87 8.58
N THR A 306 4.17 8.73 8.65
CA THR A 306 3.86 7.88 7.52
C THR A 306 2.34 7.75 7.35
N ILE A 307 1.85 8.03 6.16
CA ILE A 307 0.46 7.85 5.74
C ILE A 307 0.55 6.98 4.49
N GLU A 308 0.09 5.73 4.59
CA GLU A 308 0.45 4.67 3.65
C GLU A 308 -0.73 3.94 3.04
N SER A 309 -1.94 4.39 3.29
CA SER A 309 -3.09 3.77 2.66
C SER A 309 -4.09 4.81 2.18
N VAL A 310 -4.49 4.70 0.91
CA VAL A 310 -5.68 5.34 0.38
C VAL A 310 -6.51 4.33 -0.39
N LEU A 311 -7.79 4.24 -0.02
CA LEU A 311 -8.77 3.37 -0.70
C LEU A 311 -9.97 4.22 -1.13
N ILE A 312 -10.39 4.05 -2.38
CA ILE A 312 -11.61 4.65 -2.91
C ILE A 312 -12.79 3.79 -2.44
N ILE A 313 -13.61 4.34 -1.54
CA ILE A 313 -14.80 3.66 -1.01
C ILE A 313 -15.95 3.80 -2.00
N ASP A 314 -16.15 5.01 -2.49
CA ASP A 314 -17.11 5.38 -3.53
C ASP A 314 -16.62 6.66 -4.24
N ALA A 315 -17.37 7.16 -5.21
CA ALA A 315 -17.00 8.32 -6.01
C ALA A 315 -16.69 9.58 -5.18
N ASN A 316 -17.23 9.69 -3.97
CA ASN A 316 -17.10 10.88 -3.11
C ASN A 316 -16.37 10.60 -1.81
N THR A 317 -15.88 9.37 -1.58
CA THR A 317 -15.34 8.99 -0.27
C THR A 317 -14.01 8.25 -0.40
N LEU A 318 -12.99 8.77 0.26
CA LEU A 318 -11.73 8.08 0.46
C LEU A 318 -11.63 7.56 1.89
N LEU A 319 -10.99 6.41 2.06
CA LEU A 319 -10.44 5.94 3.32
C LEU A 319 -8.94 6.15 3.29
N VAL A 320 -8.41 6.83 4.31
CA VAL A 320 -6.97 7.06 4.49
C VAL A 320 -6.56 6.49 5.84
N ILE A 321 -5.41 5.83 5.89
CA ILE A 321 -4.88 5.19 7.11
C ILE A 321 -3.38 5.49 7.18
N ASN A 322 -2.87 5.76 8.41
CA ASN A 322 -1.44 5.88 8.66
C ASN A 322 -0.84 4.54 9.10
N ASP A 323 0.43 4.33 8.82
CA ASP A 323 1.26 3.48 9.66
C ASP A 323 1.58 4.22 10.97
N ASN A 324 1.55 3.49 12.09
CA ASN A 324 1.75 4.07 13.41
C ASN A 324 3.23 4.08 13.85
N ASN A 325 4.13 3.44 13.08
CA ASN A 325 5.56 3.31 13.40
C ASN A 325 5.81 2.89 14.86
N TYR A 326 4.96 2.02 15.40
CA TYR A 326 4.99 1.64 16.82
C TYR A 326 6.33 0.99 17.22
N PRO A 327 6.89 1.34 18.38
CA PRO A 327 6.43 2.32 19.37
C PRO A 327 7.04 3.72 19.20
N GLY A 328 7.63 4.01 18.05
CA GLY A 328 8.66 5.02 17.87
C GLY A 328 8.19 6.45 17.69
N THR A 329 6.95 6.72 17.24
CA THR A 329 6.52 8.07 16.88
C THR A 329 5.40 8.59 17.76
N GLY A 330 5.35 9.92 17.90
CA GLY A 330 4.30 10.68 18.55
C GLY A 330 3.91 11.86 17.66
N GLY A 331 3.44 11.58 16.44
CA GLY A 331 3.18 12.58 15.41
C GLY A 331 2.06 13.54 15.75
N ARG A 332 1.02 13.09 16.46
CA ARG A 332 -0.10 13.90 16.91
C ARG A 332 0.14 14.50 18.30
N LEU A 333 0.63 13.68 19.26
CA LEU A 333 0.85 14.07 20.66
C LEU A 333 2.25 13.68 21.10
N LEU A 334 2.99 14.64 21.63
CA LEU A 334 4.35 14.41 22.13
C LEU A 334 4.35 13.40 23.29
N GLY A 335 5.22 12.37 23.18
CA GLY A 335 5.38 11.33 24.19
C GLY A 335 4.26 10.29 24.24
N VAL A 336 3.37 10.29 23.27
CA VAL A 336 2.32 9.29 23.09
C VAL A 336 2.55 8.59 21.75
N SER A 337 2.67 7.26 21.75
CA SER A 337 2.79 6.50 20.50
C SER A 337 1.56 6.71 19.61
N ASP A 338 1.79 6.89 18.31
CA ASP A 338 0.72 7.11 17.36
C ASP A 338 -0.19 5.87 17.27
N PRO A 339 -1.52 6.06 17.21
CA PRO A 339 -2.44 4.99 16.85
C PRO A 339 -2.44 4.76 15.33
N THR A 340 -2.86 3.58 14.89
CA THR A 340 -3.33 3.41 13.51
C THR A 340 -4.72 4.03 13.39
N GLU A 341 -4.80 5.19 12.76
CA GLU A 341 -6.03 5.98 12.64
C GLU A 341 -6.67 5.79 11.27
N PHE A 342 -7.98 5.51 11.27
CA PHE A 342 -8.80 5.35 10.06
C PHE A 342 -9.59 6.61 9.83
N LEU A 343 -9.40 7.24 8.69
CA LEU A 343 -10.05 8.48 8.33
C LEU A 343 -10.87 8.33 7.05
N ARG A 344 -12.19 8.60 7.14
CA ARG A 344 -13.04 8.73 5.95
C ARG A 344 -13.17 10.20 5.57
N ILE A 345 -12.84 10.52 4.33
CA ILE A 345 -12.85 11.89 3.80
C ILE A 345 -13.90 11.98 2.70
N SER A 346 -14.85 12.89 2.85
CA SER A 346 -15.79 13.24 1.77
C SER A 346 -15.14 14.25 0.81
N LEU A 347 -15.17 13.94 -0.48
CA LEU A 347 -14.59 14.77 -1.52
C LEU A 347 -15.58 15.81 -2.04
N ALA A 348 -15.14 17.05 -2.21
CA ALA A 348 -15.91 18.11 -2.86
C ALA A 348 -16.09 17.85 -4.37
N THR A 349 -15.09 17.23 -5.01
CA THR A 349 -15.13 16.80 -6.41
C THR A 349 -15.04 15.29 -6.46
N PRO A 350 -16.01 14.59 -7.07
CA PRO A 350 -15.99 13.14 -7.15
C PRO A 350 -14.77 12.61 -7.88
N VAL A 351 -14.21 11.51 -7.37
CA VAL A 351 -13.30 10.63 -8.09
C VAL A 351 -14.15 9.48 -8.65
N PRO A 352 -14.18 9.23 -9.96
CA PRO A 352 -14.99 8.16 -10.53
C PRO A 352 -14.64 6.81 -9.90
N GLU A 353 -15.67 6.01 -9.57
CA GLU A 353 -15.46 4.65 -9.10
C GLU A 353 -14.82 3.78 -10.21
N PRO A 354 -13.91 2.86 -9.88
CA PRO A 354 -13.28 1.97 -10.86
C PRO A 354 -14.28 1.18 -11.73
N GLY A 355 -15.49 0.91 -11.22
CA GLY A 355 -16.56 0.21 -11.95
C GLY A 355 -17.46 1.11 -12.81
N THR A 356 -17.45 2.43 -12.59
CA THR A 356 -18.39 3.37 -13.27
C THR A 356 -18.15 3.44 -14.77
N TRP A 357 -16.90 3.32 -15.21
CA TRP A 357 -16.53 3.29 -16.64
C TRP A 357 -17.08 2.07 -17.37
N ALA A 358 -17.13 0.91 -16.74
CA ALA A 358 -17.72 -0.30 -17.35
C ALA A 358 -19.25 -0.13 -17.53
N LEU A 359 -19.93 0.50 -16.56
CA LEU A 359 -21.36 0.79 -16.63
C LEU A 359 -21.67 1.86 -17.67
N MET A 360 -20.87 2.94 -17.78
CA MET A 360 -21.02 3.95 -18.81
C MET A 360 -20.79 3.36 -20.20
N ALA A 361 -19.74 2.54 -20.40
CA ALA A 361 -19.49 1.87 -21.67
C ALA A 361 -20.62 0.91 -22.05
N ALA A 362 -21.16 0.13 -21.11
CA ALA A 362 -22.31 -0.74 -21.32
C ALA A 362 -23.59 0.03 -21.63
N GLY A 363 -23.81 1.17 -20.95
CA GLY A 363 -24.94 2.08 -21.20
C GLY A 363 -24.88 2.71 -22.60
N LEU A 364 -23.71 3.20 -23.02
CA LEU A 364 -23.48 3.74 -24.37
C LEU A 364 -23.66 2.69 -25.46
N LEU A 365 -23.17 1.46 -25.26
CA LEU A 365 -23.38 0.34 -26.18
C LEU A 365 -24.85 -0.07 -26.24
N GLY A 366 -25.59 -0.01 -25.14
CA GLY A 366 -27.03 -0.23 -25.05
C GLY A 366 -27.80 0.82 -25.85
N LEU A 367 -27.48 2.10 -25.70
CA LEU A 367 -28.10 3.20 -26.43
C LEU A 367 -27.81 3.14 -27.93
N CYS A 368 -26.58 2.82 -28.34
CA CYS A 368 -26.22 2.63 -29.74
C CYS A 368 -26.99 1.45 -30.39
N ARG A 369 -27.25 0.35 -29.65
CA ARG A 369 -28.07 -0.76 -30.13
C ARG A 369 -29.54 -0.41 -30.21
N ALA A 370 -30.09 0.35 -29.27
CA ALA A 370 -31.46 0.83 -29.29
C ALA A 370 -31.70 1.80 -30.46
N ALA A 371 -30.79 2.74 -30.70
CA ALA A 371 -30.86 3.67 -31.82
C ALA A 371 -30.86 2.97 -33.21
N ARG A 372 -30.09 1.88 -33.34
CA ARG A 372 -30.08 1.07 -34.59
C ARG A 372 -31.35 0.26 -34.82
N ARG A 373 -32.14 -0.02 -33.77
CA ARG A 373 -33.44 -0.74 -33.89
C ARG A 373 -34.61 0.14 -34.22
N HIS A 374 -34.51 1.45 -34.02
CA HIS A 374 -35.58 2.42 -34.32
C HIS A 374 -35.34 3.23 -35.61
N GLY A 375 -34.23 2.95 -36.32
CA GLY A 375 -33.86 3.59 -37.57
C GLY A 375 -33.89 2.67 -38.80
N ALA A 376 -34.65 1.55 -38.74
CA ALA A 376 -34.85 0.62 -39.86
C ALA A 376 -36.35 0.51 -40.16
#